data_4c3757f48a541a401d97d4946d7a82f8
#
_entry.id   4c3757f48a541a401d97d4946d7a82f8
#
_cell.length_a   1.000
_cell.length_b   1.000
_cell.length_c   1.000
_cell.angle_alpha   90.00
_cell.angle_beta   90.00
_cell.angle_gamma   90.00
#
_symmetry.space_group_name_H-M   'P 1'
#
loop_
_entity.id
_entity.type
_entity.pdbx_description
1 polymer ?
#
loop_
_entity_poly.entity_id
_entity_poly.type
_entity_poly.pdbx_seq_one_letter_code
_entity_poly.pdbx_strand_id
1 'polypeptide(L)'
;MNHRFILAMLLSALSWAAPASASTPKNKYAGYLFAYFEGTGEGKLQEHLRFAISKDAKDWYALNNNRPIVSSDTISTSGGIRDPHILRGADGCYYIVVTDMNTVKNGWKDNPGIVMMRSADLVHWSHSKIVLKEAYKNFADAYWVWAPQTIYDRKAKKYMVYFTLQRTGDGRKSLITYYAYANNDFTGFESEPKVLFSAKYGSIDNDIIERNGVYHLFYKGNIKNAEGKEIQNGIQMATAKKLTGPWKEDFKFIDAYANQKTGVEGSGVFPLNDGSGYVLMYDLYGSGRYEYQTSRDLKTFTQKPQSFRKDFFPRHGTVIPITANEMERLQKQWGYVMEHEYTAKGNPLFTHMHTADPAALVKN
;
A
#
# COMPACT_ATOMS: atom_id res chain seq x y z
N MET A 1 31.64 -9.88 88.84
CA MET A 1 30.41 -9.66 88.11
C MET A 1 30.78 -9.53 86.58
N ASN A 2 30.64 -10.63 85.84
CA ASN A 2 31.08 -10.72 84.47
C ASN A 2 29.82 -10.76 83.56
N HIS A 3 29.63 -9.73 82.80
CA HIS A 3 28.61 -9.73 81.75
C HIS A 3 29.21 -10.17 80.39
N ARG A 4 28.80 -11.35 79.92
CA ARG A 4 29.06 -11.83 78.54
C ARG A 4 27.98 -11.32 77.60
N PHE A 5 28.37 -10.53 76.66
CA PHE A 5 27.51 -10.18 75.48
C PHE A 5 27.62 -11.30 74.44
N ILE A 6 26.48 -11.89 74.07
CA ILE A 6 26.33 -12.83 72.95
C ILE A 6 25.91 -12.01 71.76
N LEU A 7 26.76 -11.96 70.74
CA LEU A 7 26.45 -11.31 69.42
C LEU A 7 25.81 -12.36 68.52
N ALA A 8 24.53 -12.23 68.26
CA ALA A 8 23.82 -13.06 67.29
C ALA A 8 24.00 -12.50 65.84
N MET A 9 24.73 -13.25 64.98
CA MET A 9 24.83 -12.96 63.59
C MET A 9 23.55 -13.43 62.89
N LEU A 10 22.77 -12.48 62.32
CA LEU A 10 21.70 -12.74 61.38
C LEU A 10 22.32 -12.89 59.99
N LEU A 11 22.36 -14.13 59.46
CA LEU A 11 22.61 -14.35 58.02
C LEU A 11 21.33 -14.05 57.22
N SER A 12 21.33 -12.93 56.54
CA SER A 12 20.30 -12.65 55.51
C SER A 12 20.66 -13.38 54.21
N ALA A 13 19.90 -14.43 53.91
CA ALA A 13 19.96 -15.09 52.62
C ALA A 13 19.34 -14.18 51.56
N LEU A 14 20.18 -13.52 50.74
CA LEU A 14 19.72 -12.88 49.50
C LEU A 14 19.38 -13.98 48.49
N SER A 15 18.10 -14.24 48.29
CA SER A 15 17.63 -15.02 47.15
C SER A 15 17.78 -14.18 45.86
N TRP A 16 18.73 -14.54 45.03
CA TRP A 16 18.79 -14.04 43.66
C TRP A 16 17.60 -14.64 42.87
N ALA A 17 16.55 -13.85 42.70
CA ALA A 17 15.53 -14.16 41.72
C ALA A 17 16.17 -13.96 40.33
N ALA A 18 16.29 -15.02 39.57
CA ALA A 18 16.67 -14.95 38.17
C ALA A 18 15.67 -14.04 37.43
N PRO A 19 16.12 -13.14 36.52
CA PRO A 19 15.21 -12.32 35.78
C PRO A 19 14.30 -13.23 34.94
N ALA A 20 12.98 -13.08 35.12
CA ALA A 20 12.01 -13.74 34.28
C ALA A 20 12.33 -13.39 32.81
N SER A 21 12.61 -14.40 32.00
CA SER A 21 12.79 -14.26 30.56
C SER A 21 11.56 -13.57 30.03
N ALA A 22 11.72 -12.32 29.62
CA ALA A 22 10.67 -11.58 28.94
C ALA A 22 10.34 -12.37 27.67
N SER A 23 9.16 -12.99 27.63
CA SER A 23 8.65 -13.63 26.44
C SER A 23 8.61 -12.57 25.33
N THR A 24 9.33 -12.79 24.24
CA THR A 24 9.24 -11.98 23.03
C THR A 24 7.75 -11.81 22.70
N PRO A 25 7.24 -10.59 22.54
CA PRO A 25 5.83 -10.41 22.23
C PRO A 25 5.49 -11.21 20.98
N LYS A 26 4.54 -12.14 21.10
CA LYS A 26 4.04 -12.93 19.98
C LYS A 26 3.67 -11.94 18.89
N ASN A 27 4.22 -12.11 17.68
CA ASN A 27 3.93 -11.26 16.55
C ASN A 27 2.41 -11.19 16.34
N LYS A 28 1.84 -10.00 16.41
CA LYS A 28 0.40 -9.77 16.28
C LYS A 28 -0.11 -10.18 14.90
N TYR A 29 0.74 -10.08 13.88
CA TYR A 29 0.39 -10.30 12.48
C TYR A 29 0.94 -11.63 11.97
N ALA A 30 0.12 -12.35 11.20
CA ALA A 30 0.42 -13.66 10.64
C ALA A 30 0.75 -13.62 9.14
N GLY A 31 0.53 -12.48 8.52
CA GLY A 31 0.78 -12.28 7.09
C GLY A 31 0.43 -10.89 6.63
N TYR A 32 0.16 -10.75 5.35
CA TYR A 32 -0.06 -9.49 4.66
C TYR A 32 -1.24 -9.58 3.71
N LEU A 33 -1.92 -8.47 3.52
CA LEU A 33 -2.96 -8.26 2.51
C LEU A 33 -2.47 -7.21 1.51
N PHE A 34 -2.48 -7.53 0.23
CA PHE A 34 -2.18 -6.65 -0.88
C PHE A 34 -3.46 -6.28 -1.60
N ALA A 35 -3.80 -4.99 -1.61
CA ALA A 35 -4.87 -4.41 -2.41
C ALA A 35 -4.26 -3.89 -3.71
N TYR A 36 -4.77 -4.33 -4.87
CA TYR A 36 -4.23 -4.00 -6.18
C TYR A 36 -5.33 -3.96 -7.25
N PHE A 37 -4.97 -3.50 -8.43
CA PHE A 37 -5.78 -3.62 -9.64
C PHE A 37 -4.94 -4.23 -10.77
N GLU A 38 -5.56 -4.64 -11.84
CA GLU A 38 -4.89 -5.04 -13.07
C GLU A 38 -5.26 -4.09 -14.21
N GLY A 39 -4.32 -3.77 -15.08
CA GLY A 39 -4.48 -2.71 -16.07
C GLY A 39 -4.14 -3.08 -17.50
N THR A 40 -3.75 -4.33 -17.74
CA THR A 40 -3.31 -4.74 -19.09
C THR A 40 -3.83 -6.12 -19.45
N GLY A 41 -4.60 -6.20 -20.53
CA GLY A 41 -4.97 -7.47 -21.14
C GLY A 41 -6.20 -8.17 -20.58
N GLU A 42 -6.73 -7.75 -19.43
CA GLU A 42 -7.84 -8.42 -18.76
C GLU A 42 -9.24 -7.97 -19.27
N GLY A 43 -9.28 -7.14 -20.30
CA GLY A 43 -10.52 -6.70 -20.91
C GLY A 43 -11.46 -6.02 -19.91
N LYS A 44 -12.70 -6.53 -19.80
CA LYS A 44 -13.74 -5.93 -18.93
C LYS A 44 -13.46 -6.04 -17.43
N LEU A 45 -12.55 -6.94 -17.01
CA LEU A 45 -12.23 -7.16 -15.58
C LEU A 45 -11.00 -6.39 -15.12
N GLN A 46 -10.32 -5.64 -15.99
CA GLN A 46 -9.25 -4.73 -15.55
C GLN A 46 -9.84 -3.53 -14.80
N GLU A 47 -9.00 -2.81 -14.05
CA GLU A 47 -9.39 -1.60 -13.30
C GLU A 47 -10.51 -1.87 -12.28
N HIS A 48 -10.39 -3.02 -11.59
CA HIS A 48 -11.21 -3.41 -10.47
C HIS A 48 -10.34 -3.73 -9.26
N LEU A 49 -10.90 -3.53 -8.05
CA LEU A 49 -10.23 -3.86 -6.80
C LEU A 49 -10.08 -5.38 -6.63
N ARG A 50 -8.85 -5.80 -6.37
CA ARG A 50 -8.47 -7.19 -6.07
C ARG A 50 -7.66 -7.27 -4.80
N PHE A 51 -7.66 -8.45 -4.21
CA PHE A 51 -6.87 -8.77 -3.05
C PHE A 51 -5.98 -9.99 -3.30
N ALA A 52 -4.76 -9.95 -2.73
CA ALA A 52 -3.90 -11.11 -2.58
C ALA A 52 -3.37 -11.16 -1.14
N ILE A 53 -3.03 -12.35 -0.67
CA ILE A 53 -2.42 -12.54 0.65
C ILE A 53 -1.04 -13.17 0.53
N SER A 54 -0.22 -12.93 1.56
CA SER A 54 1.11 -13.51 1.72
C SER A 54 1.40 -13.79 3.18
N LYS A 55 2.18 -14.84 3.47
CA LYS A 55 2.71 -15.10 4.82
C LYS A 55 4.07 -14.42 5.05
N ASP A 56 4.83 -14.17 3.99
CA ASP A 56 6.24 -13.77 4.06
C ASP A 56 6.58 -12.46 3.30
N ALA A 57 5.57 -11.80 2.71
CA ALA A 57 5.70 -10.63 1.85
C ALA A 57 6.47 -10.88 0.52
N LYS A 58 6.69 -12.13 0.14
CA LYS A 58 7.40 -12.52 -1.08
C LYS A 58 6.55 -13.37 -2.00
N ASP A 59 5.83 -14.33 -1.42
CA ASP A 59 4.93 -15.25 -2.11
C ASP A 59 3.50 -14.76 -1.96
N TRP A 60 2.89 -14.37 -3.06
CA TRP A 60 1.58 -13.76 -3.10
C TRP A 60 0.57 -14.64 -3.81
N TYR A 61 -0.59 -14.77 -3.21
CA TYR A 61 -1.69 -15.60 -3.66
C TYR A 61 -2.94 -14.76 -3.84
N ALA A 62 -3.42 -14.67 -5.07
CA ALA A 62 -4.65 -13.93 -5.38
C ALA A 62 -5.87 -14.57 -4.71
N LEU A 63 -6.69 -13.78 -4.06
CA LEU A 63 -7.99 -14.19 -3.56
C LEU A 63 -9.03 -14.18 -4.70
N ASN A 64 -10.15 -14.87 -4.50
CA ASN A 64 -11.27 -14.93 -5.44
C ASN A 64 -10.87 -15.38 -6.86
N ASN A 65 -9.89 -16.27 -6.97
CA ASN A 65 -9.30 -16.68 -8.26
C ASN A 65 -8.88 -15.47 -9.12
N ASN A 66 -8.27 -14.48 -8.51
CA ASN A 66 -7.87 -13.20 -9.13
C ASN A 66 -9.05 -12.40 -9.74
N ARG A 67 -10.29 -12.68 -9.34
CA ARG A 67 -11.45 -11.87 -9.73
C ARG A 67 -11.61 -10.67 -8.82
N PRO A 68 -12.27 -9.60 -9.27
CA PRO A 68 -12.60 -8.45 -8.43
C PRO A 68 -13.32 -8.85 -7.14
N ILE A 69 -12.95 -8.20 -6.02
CA ILE A 69 -13.65 -8.37 -4.74
C ILE A 69 -14.83 -7.41 -4.59
N VAL A 70 -14.82 -6.32 -5.38
CA VAL A 70 -15.87 -5.30 -5.48
C VAL A 70 -16.00 -4.90 -6.93
N SER A 71 -17.24 -4.76 -7.42
CA SER A 71 -17.49 -4.26 -8.77
C SER A 71 -17.24 -2.76 -8.84
N SER A 72 -16.32 -2.33 -9.70
CA SER A 72 -16.05 -0.91 -9.91
C SER A 72 -17.23 -0.16 -10.51
N ASP A 73 -18.09 -0.84 -11.28
CA ASP A 73 -19.30 -0.24 -11.86
C ASP A 73 -20.27 0.27 -10.79
N THR A 74 -20.25 -0.32 -9.59
CA THR A 74 -21.15 0.07 -8.50
C THR A 74 -20.58 1.15 -7.60
N ILE A 75 -19.25 1.26 -7.49
CA ILE A 75 -18.58 2.12 -6.52
C ILE A 75 -17.97 3.39 -7.13
N SER A 76 -17.72 3.42 -8.44
CA SER A 76 -17.07 4.54 -9.12
C SER A 76 -18.01 5.27 -10.07
N THR A 77 -17.64 6.47 -10.51
CA THR A 77 -18.37 7.24 -11.52
C THR A 77 -17.99 6.79 -12.93
N SER A 78 -16.71 6.46 -13.13
CA SER A 78 -16.18 6.03 -14.43
C SER A 78 -16.50 4.57 -14.76
N GLY A 79 -16.84 3.74 -13.78
CA GLY A 79 -16.97 2.29 -13.90
C GLY A 79 -15.63 1.55 -13.81
N GLY A 80 -14.57 2.21 -13.36
CA GLY A 80 -13.25 1.65 -13.14
C GLY A 80 -12.57 2.25 -11.91
N ILE A 81 -11.65 1.52 -11.32
CA ILE A 81 -10.79 2.04 -10.23
C ILE A 81 -9.34 1.64 -10.45
N ARG A 82 -8.43 2.51 -10.02
CA ARG A 82 -6.98 2.28 -10.06
C ARG A 82 -6.34 2.64 -8.73
N ASP A 83 -5.09 2.23 -8.57
CA ASP A 83 -4.19 2.67 -7.50
C ASP A 83 -4.76 2.51 -6.08
N PRO A 84 -5.27 1.32 -5.68
CA PRO A 84 -5.87 1.16 -4.37
C PRO A 84 -4.83 1.31 -3.26
N HIS A 85 -5.12 2.21 -2.32
CA HIS A 85 -4.39 2.32 -1.08
C HIS A 85 -5.25 1.81 0.08
N ILE A 86 -4.73 0.83 0.83
CA ILE A 86 -5.40 0.26 1.99
C ILE A 86 -4.68 0.68 3.28
N LEU A 87 -5.44 1.07 4.30
CA LEU A 87 -4.95 1.44 5.62
C LEU A 87 -5.70 0.68 6.71
N ARG A 88 -4.96 0.18 7.71
CA ARG A 88 -5.54 -0.22 9.00
C ARG A 88 -5.70 1.02 9.87
N GLY A 89 -6.93 1.36 10.21
CA GLY A 89 -7.25 2.52 11.03
C GLY A 89 -6.88 2.35 12.50
N ALA A 90 -6.75 3.48 13.19
CA ALA A 90 -6.52 3.55 14.62
C ALA A 90 -7.75 3.08 15.44
N ASP A 91 -8.92 3.09 14.83
CA ASP A 91 -10.20 2.65 15.38
C ASP A 91 -10.50 1.16 15.14
N GLY A 92 -9.56 0.44 14.52
CA GLY A 92 -9.71 -0.98 14.17
C GLY A 92 -10.46 -1.23 12.86
N CYS A 93 -10.97 -0.20 12.20
CA CYS A 93 -11.55 -0.30 10.86
C CYS A 93 -10.45 -0.30 9.77
N TYR A 94 -10.87 -0.58 8.54
CA TYR A 94 -10.03 -0.54 7.35
C TYR A 94 -10.55 0.50 6.38
N TYR A 95 -9.64 1.18 5.74
CA TYR A 95 -9.91 2.27 4.83
C TYR A 95 -9.23 2.03 3.50
N ILE A 96 -9.96 2.21 2.40
CA ILE A 96 -9.40 2.18 1.05
C ILE A 96 -9.75 3.48 0.36
N VAL A 97 -8.79 4.03 -0.36
CA VAL A 97 -8.99 5.11 -1.33
C VAL A 97 -8.47 4.66 -2.68
N VAL A 98 -9.18 5.00 -3.75
CA VAL A 98 -8.82 4.61 -5.11
C VAL A 98 -9.06 5.75 -6.09
N THR A 99 -8.29 5.78 -7.18
CA THR A 99 -8.54 6.65 -8.33
C THR A 99 -9.81 6.20 -9.05
N ASP A 100 -10.78 7.08 -9.23
CA ASP A 100 -11.98 6.83 -10.05
C ASP A 100 -11.62 7.02 -11.53
N MET A 101 -11.20 5.95 -12.20
CA MET A 101 -10.71 5.99 -13.56
C MET A 101 -10.95 4.67 -14.29
N ASN A 102 -11.43 4.76 -15.54
CA ASN A 102 -11.59 3.63 -16.45
C ASN A 102 -10.96 3.98 -17.80
N THR A 103 -9.74 3.49 -18.03
CA THR A 103 -9.01 3.79 -19.27
C THR A 103 -9.55 3.04 -20.47
N VAL A 104 -10.16 1.88 -20.27
CA VAL A 104 -10.79 1.09 -21.35
C VAL A 104 -11.98 1.83 -21.94
N LYS A 105 -12.84 2.37 -21.07
CA LYS A 105 -14.07 3.06 -21.46
C LYS A 105 -13.81 4.49 -21.89
N ASN A 106 -12.96 5.22 -21.16
CA ASN A 106 -12.84 6.67 -21.28
C ASN A 106 -11.47 7.12 -21.84
N GLY A 107 -10.52 6.20 -22.05
CA GLY A 107 -9.13 6.55 -22.36
C GLY A 107 -8.47 7.31 -21.18
N TRP A 108 -7.35 7.95 -21.47
CA TRP A 108 -6.59 8.78 -20.51
C TRP A 108 -7.13 10.22 -20.45
N LYS A 109 -8.44 10.37 -20.40
CA LYS A 109 -9.11 11.67 -20.28
C LYS A 109 -9.12 12.15 -18.84
N ASP A 110 -9.87 13.21 -18.57
CA ASP A 110 -10.03 13.74 -17.22
C ASP A 110 -10.68 12.71 -16.28
N ASN A 111 -10.15 12.64 -15.06
CA ASN A 111 -10.68 11.80 -14.00
C ASN A 111 -10.54 12.53 -12.65
N PRO A 112 -11.40 13.50 -12.35
CA PRO A 112 -11.30 14.35 -11.17
C PRO A 112 -11.89 13.71 -9.91
N GLY A 113 -12.01 12.39 -9.85
CA GLY A 113 -12.72 11.66 -8.81
C GLY A 113 -11.86 10.71 -7.98
N ILE A 114 -12.29 10.54 -6.74
CA ILE A 114 -11.77 9.58 -5.76
C ILE A 114 -12.94 8.75 -5.23
N VAL A 115 -12.73 7.43 -5.05
CA VAL A 115 -13.63 6.60 -4.26
C VAL A 115 -13.00 6.37 -2.89
N MET A 116 -13.79 6.57 -1.84
CA MET A 116 -13.43 6.32 -0.45
C MET A 116 -14.25 5.13 0.06
N MET A 117 -13.59 4.20 0.73
CA MET A 117 -14.24 2.98 1.22
C MET A 117 -13.85 2.71 2.67
N ARG A 118 -14.79 2.16 3.45
CA ARG A 118 -14.57 1.78 4.86
C ARG A 118 -15.13 0.38 5.10
N SER A 119 -14.41 -0.41 5.92
CA SER A 119 -14.83 -1.75 6.36
C SER A 119 -14.46 -1.98 7.82
N ALA A 120 -15.29 -2.73 8.54
CA ALA A 120 -14.96 -3.21 9.88
C ALA A 120 -14.25 -4.58 9.86
N ASP A 121 -14.27 -5.28 8.71
CA ASP A 121 -13.88 -6.69 8.66
C ASP A 121 -13.09 -7.11 7.41
N LEU A 122 -12.73 -6.18 6.52
CA LEU A 122 -12.07 -6.43 5.22
C LEU A 122 -12.96 -7.10 4.16
N VAL A 123 -14.19 -7.46 4.48
CA VAL A 123 -15.12 -8.20 3.61
C VAL A 123 -16.25 -7.31 3.12
N HIS A 124 -16.90 -6.63 4.06
CA HIS A 124 -18.03 -5.76 3.78
C HIS A 124 -17.57 -4.31 3.74
N TRP A 125 -17.81 -3.64 2.62
CA TRP A 125 -17.32 -2.29 2.35
C TRP A 125 -18.47 -1.32 2.10
N SER A 126 -18.52 -0.24 2.88
CA SER A 126 -19.24 0.98 2.50
C SER A 126 -18.37 1.82 1.59
N HIS A 127 -18.99 2.65 0.75
CA HIS A 127 -18.26 3.51 -0.18
C HIS A 127 -18.94 4.86 -0.40
N SER A 128 -18.16 5.82 -0.85
CA SER A 128 -18.60 7.12 -1.32
C SER A 128 -17.69 7.62 -2.44
N LYS A 129 -18.15 8.63 -3.18
CA LYS A 129 -17.42 9.24 -4.29
C LYS A 129 -17.25 10.72 -4.08
N ILE A 130 -16.08 11.25 -4.42
CA ILE A 130 -15.83 12.69 -4.44
C ILE A 130 -15.33 13.04 -5.84
N VAL A 131 -16.03 13.94 -6.52
CA VAL A 131 -15.59 14.57 -7.77
C VAL A 131 -15.17 15.99 -7.44
N LEU A 132 -13.86 16.27 -7.42
CA LEU A 132 -13.32 17.53 -6.89
C LEU A 132 -13.87 18.76 -7.58
N LYS A 133 -14.00 18.73 -8.90
CA LYS A 133 -14.54 19.86 -9.68
C LYS A 133 -16.01 20.18 -9.39
N GLU A 134 -16.76 19.21 -8.87
CA GLU A 134 -18.17 19.36 -8.49
C GLU A 134 -18.31 19.76 -7.01
N ALA A 135 -17.43 19.17 -6.17
CA ALA A 135 -17.48 19.38 -4.73
C ALA A 135 -16.93 20.74 -4.30
N TYR A 136 -15.95 21.29 -5.04
CA TYR A 136 -15.21 22.48 -4.61
C TYR A 136 -15.00 23.48 -5.75
N LYS A 137 -15.54 24.69 -5.59
CA LYS A 137 -15.46 25.76 -6.59
C LYS A 137 -14.01 26.08 -7.01
N ASN A 138 -13.07 26.08 -6.06
CA ASN A 138 -11.66 26.36 -6.35
C ASN A 138 -10.95 25.22 -7.07
N PHE A 139 -11.62 24.10 -7.29
CA PHE A 139 -11.12 22.91 -8.03
C PHE A 139 -11.90 22.61 -9.31
N ALA A 140 -12.66 23.60 -9.82
CA ALA A 140 -13.46 23.46 -11.05
C ALA A 140 -12.61 23.07 -12.28
N ASP A 141 -11.30 23.36 -12.25
CA ASP A 141 -10.32 23.02 -13.28
C ASP A 141 -9.50 21.75 -12.97
N ALA A 142 -9.89 20.95 -11.96
CA ALA A 142 -9.28 19.66 -11.67
C ALA A 142 -9.41 18.74 -12.89
N TYR A 143 -8.28 18.21 -13.38
CA TYR A 143 -8.22 17.37 -14.56
C TYR A 143 -7.89 15.91 -14.19
N TRP A 144 -6.76 15.66 -13.56
CA TRP A 144 -6.38 14.38 -13.01
C TRP A 144 -6.30 14.44 -11.50
N VAL A 145 -6.95 13.49 -10.83
CA VAL A 145 -6.83 13.21 -9.41
C VAL A 145 -6.36 11.77 -9.30
N TRP A 146 -5.03 11.58 -9.11
CA TRP A 146 -4.41 10.29 -9.24
C TRP A 146 -3.84 9.77 -7.93
N ALA A 147 -3.88 8.44 -7.81
CA ALA A 147 -3.27 7.66 -6.76
C ALA A 147 -3.52 8.25 -5.35
N PRO A 148 -4.80 8.39 -4.94
CA PRO A 148 -5.11 8.83 -3.60
C PRO A 148 -4.59 7.82 -2.59
N GLN A 149 -4.06 8.33 -1.48
CA GLN A 149 -3.61 7.52 -0.37
C GLN A 149 -4.11 8.11 0.94
N THR A 150 -4.04 7.33 2.03
CA THR A 150 -4.50 7.80 3.33
C THR A 150 -3.56 7.39 4.45
N ILE A 151 -3.40 8.29 5.43
CA ILE A 151 -2.62 8.08 6.63
C ILE A 151 -3.35 8.65 7.83
N TYR A 152 -3.23 7.99 8.99
CA TYR A 152 -3.77 8.54 10.23
C TYR A 152 -2.82 9.59 10.83
N ASP A 153 -3.25 10.84 10.84
CA ASP A 153 -2.54 11.93 11.54
C ASP A 153 -2.82 11.82 13.05
N ARG A 154 -1.85 11.28 13.78
CA ARG A 154 -1.97 11.12 15.25
C ARG A 154 -2.13 12.43 16.00
N LYS A 155 -1.57 13.54 15.46
CA LYS A 155 -1.66 14.84 16.08
C LYS A 155 -3.04 15.48 15.87
N ALA A 156 -3.56 15.41 14.65
CA ALA A 156 -4.90 15.88 14.33
C ALA A 156 -6.00 14.91 14.77
N LYS A 157 -5.66 13.64 15.03
CA LYS A 157 -6.58 12.51 15.29
C LYS A 157 -7.58 12.30 14.14
N LYS A 158 -7.11 12.43 12.90
CA LYS A 158 -7.92 12.38 11.69
C LYS A 158 -7.21 11.56 10.61
N TYR A 159 -7.98 11.04 9.68
CA TYR A 159 -7.44 10.41 8.47
C TYR A 159 -7.18 11.49 7.43
N MET A 160 -5.92 11.65 7.04
CA MET A 160 -5.52 12.51 5.94
C MET A 160 -5.59 11.69 4.65
N VAL A 161 -6.33 12.18 3.67
CA VAL A 161 -6.31 11.66 2.28
C VAL A 161 -5.47 12.62 1.46
N TYR A 162 -4.50 12.09 0.71
CA TYR A 162 -3.62 12.88 -0.15
C TYR A 162 -3.53 12.24 -1.53
N PHE A 163 -3.33 13.05 -2.55
CA PHE A 163 -3.40 12.63 -3.95
C PHE A 163 -2.64 13.60 -4.84
N THR A 164 -2.20 13.14 -6.01
CA THR A 164 -1.64 14.02 -7.04
C THR A 164 -2.76 14.68 -7.83
N LEU A 165 -2.66 15.99 -8.00
CA LEU A 165 -3.58 16.79 -8.80
C LEU A 165 -2.87 17.42 -9.99
N GLN A 166 -3.49 17.32 -11.16
CA GLN A 166 -3.19 18.10 -12.35
C GLN A 166 -4.38 19.00 -12.67
N ARG A 167 -4.12 20.25 -13.06
CA ARG A 167 -5.12 21.27 -13.32
C ARG A 167 -5.06 21.76 -14.77
N THR A 168 -6.23 22.10 -15.34
CA THR A 168 -6.26 22.72 -16.68
C THR A 168 -5.87 24.19 -16.63
N GLY A 169 -6.10 24.88 -15.51
CA GLY A 169 -5.79 26.30 -15.34
C GLY A 169 -4.31 26.66 -15.48
N ASP A 170 -3.41 25.71 -15.23
CA ASP A 170 -1.97 25.87 -15.45
C ASP A 170 -1.48 25.23 -16.77
N GLY A 171 -2.41 24.85 -17.65
CA GLY A 171 -2.12 24.15 -18.90
C GLY A 171 -1.64 22.72 -18.69
N ARG A 172 -1.98 22.09 -17.57
CA ARG A 172 -1.60 20.72 -17.17
C ARG A 172 -0.09 20.51 -17.02
N LYS A 173 0.61 21.53 -16.55
CA LYS A 173 2.07 21.50 -16.41
C LYS A 173 2.54 20.96 -15.07
N SER A 174 1.70 21.10 -14.03
CA SER A 174 2.07 20.77 -12.66
C SER A 174 1.45 19.44 -12.22
N LEU A 175 2.22 18.63 -11.52
CA LEU A 175 1.79 17.46 -10.79
C LEU A 175 2.10 17.71 -9.31
N ILE A 176 1.10 18.17 -8.56
CA ILE A 176 1.26 18.63 -7.18
C ILE A 176 0.44 17.72 -6.28
N THR A 177 1.01 17.35 -5.14
CA THR A 177 0.31 16.57 -4.12
C THR A 177 -0.52 17.48 -3.24
N TYR A 178 -1.81 17.22 -3.16
CA TYR A 178 -2.76 17.87 -2.27
C TYR A 178 -3.22 16.92 -1.17
N TYR A 179 -3.78 17.46 -0.10
CA TYR A 179 -4.38 16.67 0.97
C TYR A 179 -5.64 17.35 1.51
N ALA A 180 -6.52 16.53 2.07
CA ALA A 180 -7.62 16.96 2.92
C ALA A 180 -7.82 15.95 4.05
N TYR A 181 -8.41 16.36 5.17
CA TYR A 181 -8.86 15.41 6.19
C TYR A 181 -10.23 14.87 5.82
N ALA A 182 -10.37 13.55 5.93
CA ALA A 182 -11.66 12.90 5.79
C ALA A 182 -12.59 13.29 6.94
N ASN A 183 -13.89 13.36 6.67
CA ASN A 183 -14.91 13.47 7.70
C ASN A 183 -14.98 12.18 8.56
N ASN A 184 -15.71 12.23 9.66
CA ASN A 184 -15.77 11.13 10.63
C ASN A 184 -16.27 9.80 10.04
N ASP A 185 -17.15 9.85 9.05
CA ASP A 185 -17.74 8.67 8.42
C ASP A 185 -16.90 8.13 7.24
N PHE A 186 -15.80 8.83 6.91
CA PHE A 186 -14.96 8.55 5.75
C PHE A 186 -15.73 8.57 4.42
N THR A 187 -16.66 9.50 4.28
CA THR A 187 -17.51 9.66 3.10
C THR A 187 -17.21 10.90 2.27
N GLY A 188 -16.30 11.76 2.75
CA GLY A 188 -15.94 13.01 2.11
C GLY A 188 -14.84 13.73 2.88
N PHE A 189 -14.51 14.94 2.43
CA PHE A 189 -13.53 15.80 3.09
C PHE A 189 -14.21 16.85 3.97
N GLU A 190 -13.57 17.19 5.09
CA GLU A 190 -14.04 18.26 5.99
C GLU A 190 -13.90 19.65 5.38
N SER A 191 -12.96 19.82 4.47
CA SER A 191 -12.65 21.11 3.83
C SER A 191 -12.03 20.91 2.46
N GLU A 192 -11.90 21.98 1.69
CA GLU A 192 -11.17 21.97 0.43
C GLU A 192 -9.73 21.47 0.61
N PRO A 193 -9.20 20.70 -0.36
CA PRO A 193 -7.83 20.23 -0.32
C PRO A 193 -6.81 21.38 -0.32
N LYS A 194 -5.68 21.14 0.36
CA LYS A 194 -4.52 22.04 0.46
C LYS A 194 -3.29 21.37 -0.14
N VAL A 195 -2.33 22.16 -0.57
CA VAL A 195 -1.03 21.63 -1.04
C VAL A 195 -0.33 20.94 0.14
N LEU A 196 0.09 19.69 -0.09
CA LEU A 196 0.91 18.90 0.82
C LEU A 196 2.38 18.94 0.43
N PHE A 197 2.64 18.68 -0.85
CA PHE A 197 4.00 18.54 -1.38
C PHE A 197 4.03 18.96 -2.85
N SER A 198 5.03 19.75 -3.19
CA SER A 198 5.30 20.16 -4.57
C SER A 198 6.76 19.84 -4.88
N ALA A 199 6.98 18.66 -5.48
CA ALA A 199 8.31 18.24 -5.91
C ALA A 199 8.82 19.15 -7.03
N LYS A 200 10.13 19.39 -7.04
CA LYS A 200 10.77 20.26 -8.04
C LYS A 200 10.41 19.89 -9.49
N TYR A 201 10.25 18.60 -9.77
CA TYR A 201 9.97 18.10 -11.12
C TYR A 201 8.63 17.35 -11.21
N GLY A 202 7.72 17.59 -10.24
CA GLY A 202 6.45 16.90 -10.11
C GLY A 202 6.56 15.56 -9.39
N SER A 203 5.46 15.08 -8.86
CA SER A 203 5.36 13.80 -8.17
C SER A 203 4.03 13.12 -8.44
N ILE A 204 4.05 11.80 -8.58
CA ILE A 204 2.85 10.96 -8.56
C ILE A 204 3.10 9.75 -7.67
N ASP A 205 2.03 9.02 -7.34
CA ASP A 205 2.09 7.76 -6.58
C ASP A 205 2.81 7.93 -5.25
N ASN A 206 2.39 8.94 -4.50
CA ASN A 206 3.03 9.29 -3.24
C ASN A 206 2.60 8.31 -2.16
N ASP A 207 3.55 7.76 -1.37
CA ASP A 207 3.26 6.94 -0.20
C ASP A 207 4.04 7.44 1.02
N ILE A 208 3.34 7.60 2.15
CA ILE A 208 3.91 8.18 3.37
C ILE A 208 3.92 7.15 4.49
N ILE A 209 5.09 6.94 5.06
CA ILE A 209 5.27 6.17 6.30
C ILE A 209 5.99 6.99 7.37
N GLU A 210 5.62 6.80 8.62
CA GLU A 210 6.30 7.44 9.76
C GLU A 210 7.26 6.43 10.42
N ARG A 211 8.47 6.91 10.74
CA ARG A 211 9.44 6.17 11.55
C ARG A 211 10.18 7.12 12.49
N ASN A 212 10.07 6.86 13.79
CA ASN A 212 10.80 7.61 14.84
C ASN A 212 10.60 9.15 14.74
N GLY A 213 9.36 9.60 14.50
CA GLY A 213 9.02 11.02 14.40
C GLY A 213 9.47 11.70 13.11
N VAL A 214 9.86 10.92 12.11
CA VAL A 214 10.17 11.39 10.76
C VAL A 214 9.20 10.75 9.78
N TYR A 215 8.54 11.56 8.98
CA TYR A 215 7.72 11.12 7.85
C TYR A 215 8.62 10.96 6.63
N HIS A 216 8.49 9.82 5.95
CA HIS A 216 9.14 9.49 4.69
C HIS A 216 8.07 9.39 3.62
N LEU A 217 8.18 10.22 2.59
CA LEU A 217 7.29 10.25 1.44
C LEU A 217 8.04 9.68 0.25
N PHE A 218 7.58 8.56 -0.27
CA PHE A 218 8.09 7.94 -1.48
C PHE A 218 7.20 8.34 -2.64
N TYR A 219 7.79 8.62 -3.80
CA TYR A 219 7.05 9.09 -4.96
C TYR A 219 7.78 8.79 -6.25
N LYS A 220 7.04 8.61 -7.33
CA LYS A 220 7.64 8.65 -8.66
C LYS A 220 7.97 10.10 -8.99
N GLY A 221 9.25 10.36 -9.20
CA GLY A 221 9.78 11.65 -9.61
C GLY A 221 10.53 11.58 -10.93
N ASN A 222 10.85 12.73 -11.49
CA ASN A 222 11.62 12.84 -12.73
C ASN A 222 12.84 13.72 -12.50
N ILE A 223 13.93 13.42 -13.23
CA ILE A 223 15.08 14.33 -13.38
C ILE A 223 15.11 14.80 -14.82
N LYS A 224 15.36 16.10 -15.00
CA LYS A 224 15.53 16.73 -16.30
C LYS A 224 16.98 17.14 -16.49
N ASN A 225 17.46 17.08 -17.74
CA ASN A 225 18.75 17.62 -18.09
C ASN A 225 18.70 19.18 -18.19
N ALA A 226 19.84 19.81 -18.54
CA ALA A 226 19.94 21.27 -18.65
C ALA A 226 18.94 21.87 -19.64
N GLU A 227 18.58 21.13 -20.68
CA GLU A 227 17.60 21.52 -21.71
C GLU A 227 16.15 21.27 -21.28
N GLY A 228 15.93 20.79 -20.03
CA GLY A 228 14.61 20.49 -19.50
C GLY A 228 14.02 19.17 -20.00
N LYS A 229 14.78 18.34 -20.73
CA LYS A 229 14.38 17.03 -21.19
C LYS A 229 14.46 16.03 -20.04
N GLU A 230 13.41 15.24 -19.86
CA GLU A 230 13.42 14.13 -18.92
C GLU A 230 14.46 13.08 -19.32
N ILE A 231 15.34 12.73 -18.42
CA ILE A 231 16.41 11.75 -18.64
C ILE A 231 16.25 10.49 -17.82
N GLN A 232 15.44 10.55 -16.76
CA GLN A 232 15.20 9.43 -15.88
C GLN A 232 13.93 9.67 -15.09
N ASN A 233 13.15 8.61 -14.85
CA ASN A 233 12.09 8.60 -13.84
C ASN A 233 12.28 7.40 -12.90
N GLY A 234 11.73 7.49 -11.70
CA GLY A 234 11.84 6.41 -10.73
C GLY A 234 11.43 6.86 -9.33
N ILE A 235 11.62 5.97 -8.37
CA ILE A 235 11.20 6.23 -6.99
C ILE A 235 12.23 7.10 -6.29
N GLN A 236 11.76 8.24 -5.81
CA GLN A 236 12.50 9.20 -4.98
C GLN A 236 11.88 9.28 -3.59
N MET A 237 12.54 9.98 -2.68
CA MET A 237 12.07 10.17 -1.32
C MET A 237 12.20 11.63 -0.88
N ALA A 238 11.20 12.09 -0.13
CA ALA A 238 11.27 13.31 0.65
C ALA A 238 11.02 13.00 2.13
N THR A 239 11.53 13.85 3.03
CA THR A 239 11.35 13.68 4.47
C THR A 239 10.81 14.94 5.12
N ALA A 240 10.03 14.76 6.21
CA ALA A 240 9.53 15.87 7.02
C ALA A 240 9.42 15.47 8.50
N LYS A 241 9.46 16.48 9.38
CA LYS A 241 9.19 16.35 10.83
C LYS A 241 7.70 16.46 11.17
N LYS A 242 6.89 16.97 10.25
CA LYS A 242 5.44 17.08 10.40
C LYS A 242 4.80 16.49 9.16
N LEU A 243 3.66 15.82 9.31
CA LEU A 243 2.93 15.22 8.20
C LEU A 243 2.59 16.23 7.10
N THR A 244 2.30 17.48 7.47
CA THR A 244 2.03 18.57 6.52
C THR A 244 3.27 19.32 6.02
N GLY A 245 4.47 18.78 6.27
CA GLY A 245 5.74 19.39 5.84
C GLY A 245 6.31 20.45 6.82
N PRO A 246 7.27 21.26 6.39
CA PRO A 246 7.85 21.26 5.04
C PRO A 246 8.63 19.97 4.71
N TRP A 247 8.51 19.53 3.46
CA TRP A 247 9.17 18.35 2.93
C TRP A 247 10.53 18.70 2.32
N LYS A 248 11.51 17.81 2.52
CA LYS A 248 12.86 17.95 1.96
C LYS A 248 13.13 16.79 1.03
N GLU A 249 13.29 17.06 -0.27
CA GLU A 249 13.66 16.08 -1.29
C GLU A 249 15.14 15.69 -1.17
N ASP A 250 15.49 14.45 -1.47
CA ASP A 250 16.88 13.99 -1.54
C ASP A 250 17.42 13.86 -2.98
N PHE A 251 16.55 13.90 -3.98
CA PHE A 251 16.85 13.81 -5.41
C PHE A 251 17.59 12.53 -5.85
N LYS A 252 17.54 11.47 -5.04
CA LYS A 252 18.15 10.18 -5.36
C LYS A 252 17.09 9.19 -5.80
N PHE A 253 17.39 8.40 -6.82
CA PHE A 253 16.54 7.27 -7.20
C PHE A 253 16.88 6.05 -6.35
N ILE A 254 15.90 5.54 -5.62
CA ILE A 254 16.04 4.34 -4.79
C ILE A 254 16.07 3.09 -5.67
N ASP A 255 15.29 3.10 -6.74
CA ASP A 255 15.15 2.03 -7.73
C ASP A 255 16.19 2.12 -8.88
N ALA A 256 17.30 2.84 -8.70
CA ALA A 256 18.26 3.14 -9.75
C ALA A 256 18.72 1.92 -10.56
N TYR A 257 18.74 0.73 -9.94
CA TYR A 257 19.10 -0.50 -10.62
C TYR A 257 17.98 -0.99 -11.57
N ALA A 258 16.73 -0.97 -11.13
CA ALA A 258 15.56 -1.37 -11.94
C ALA A 258 15.33 -0.38 -13.08
N ASN A 259 15.50 0.90 -12.80
CA ASN A 259 15.18 2.01 -13.70
C ASN A 259 16.13 2.15 -14.90
N GLN A 260 17.21 1.40 -14.97
CA GLN A 260 18.15 1.45 -16.10
C GLN A 260 17.54 1.01 -17.45
N LYS A 261 16.45 0.24 -17.42
CA LYS A 261 15.85 -0.36 -18.62
C LYS A 261 14.34 -0.16 -18.74
N THR A 262 13.66 0.13 -17.65
CA THR A 262 12.19 0.17 -17.57
C THR A 262 11.77 1.25 -16.59
N GLY A 263 10.80 2.08 -16.96
CA GLY A 263 10.20 3.05 -16.04
C GLY A 263 9.49 2.36 -14.88
N VAL A 264 9.51 2.97 -13.72
CA VAL A 264 8.86 2.50 -12.49
C VAL A 264 7.93 3.55 -11.93
N GLU A 265 6.86 3.09 -11.27
CA GLU A 265 5.86 3.91 -10.59
C GLU A 265 5.19 3.12 -9.46
N GLY A 266 4.17 3.68 -8.81
CA GLY A 266 3.38 2.95 -7.85
C GLY A 266 4.13 2.55 -6.59
N SER A 267 4.86 3.49 -5.99
CA SER A 267 5.56 3.23 -4.72
C SER A 267 4.59 2.85 -3.61
N GLY A 268 4.86 1.74 -2.94
CA GLY A 268 4.17 1.30 -1.73
C GLY A 268 5.17 0.87 -0.67
N VAL A 269 5.02 1.33 0.57
CA VAL A 269 5.94 1.01 1.66
C VAL A 269 5.22 0.44 2.87
N PHE A 270 5.71 -0.68 3.39
CA PHE A 270 5.12 -1.32 4.56
C PHE A 270 6.15 -1.99 5.46
N PRO A 271 5.88 -2.12 6.79
CA PRO A 271 6.79 -2.78 7.71
C PRO A 271 6.72 -4.30 7.58
N LEU A 272 7.86 -4.97 7.79
CA LEU A 272 7.91 -6.42 7.95
C LEU A 272 7.39 -6.84 9.33
N ASN A 273 6.59 -7.90 9.36
CA ASN A 273 5.93 -8.40 10.58
C ASN A 273 6.90 -8.84 11.67
N ASP A 274 8.10 -9.30 11.30
CA ASP A 274 9.16 -9.69 12.23
C ASP A 274 9.96 -8.52 12.80
N GLY A 275 9.63 -7.30 12.40
CA GLY A 275 10.32 -6.08 12.84
C GLY A 275 11.71 -5.89 12.23
N SER A 276 12.12 -6.72 11.26
CA SER A 276 13.46 -6.64 10.65
C SER A 276 13.66 -5.41 9.75
N GLY A 277 12.55 -4.74 9.35
CA GLY A 277 12.62 -3.56 8.52
C GLY A 277 11.34 -3.29 7.73
N TYR A 278 11.53 -2.82 6.51
CA TYR A 278 10.49 -2.35 5.61
C TYR A 278 10.70 -2.90 4.21
N VAL A 279 9.62 -3.03 3.48
CA VAL A 279 9.58 -3.29 2.05
C VAL A 279 9.16 -2.01 1.35
N LEU A 280 9.90 -1.59 0.32
CA LEU A 280 9.47 -0.64 -0.70
C LEU A 280 9.23 -1.43 -1.98
N MET A 281 8.00 -1.42 -2.45
CA MET A 281 7.61 -2.08 -3.69
C MET A 281 7.19 -1.05 -4.75
N TYR A 282 7.26 -1.44 -6.01
CA TYR A 282 6.89 -0.60 -7.14
C TYR A 282 6.57 -1.40 -8.41
N ASP A 283 5.78 -0.80 -9.29
CA ASP A 283 5.34 -1.33 -10.57
C ASP A 283 6.32 -0.93 -11.68
N LEU A 284 6.85 -1.92 -12.40
CA LEU A 284 7.59 -1.68 -13.63
C LEU A 284 6.57 -1.62 -14.79
N TYR A 285 5.92 -0.47 -14.90
CA TYR A 285 4.86 -0.29 -15.88
C TYR A 285 5.33 -0.57 -17.32
N GLY A 286 4.44 -1.15 -18.13
CA GLY A 286 4.78 -1.61 -19.46
C GLY A 286 5.52 -2.96 -19.53
N SER A 287 5.89 -3.58 -18.41
CA SER A 287 6.55 -4.90 -18.37
C SER A 287 5.78 -5.98 -17.62
N GLY A 288 4.69 -5.62 -16.91
CA GLY A 288 3.92 -6.55 -16.08
C GLY A 288 4.68 -7.08 -14.87
N ARG A 289 5.82 -6.49 -14.52
CA ARG A 289 6.63 -6.89 -13.36
C ARG A 289 6.34 -6.01 -12.16
N TYR A 290 6.48 -6.60 -10.99
CA TYR A 290 6.40 -5.92 -9.71
C TYR A 290 7.63 -6.30 -8.89
N GLU A 291 8.39 -5.31 -8.46
CA GLU A 291 9.66 -5.51 -7.75
C GLU A 291 9.64 -4.82 -6.39
N TYR A 292 10.56 -5.22 -5.53
CA TYR A 292 10.74 -4.63 -4.22
C TYR A 292 12.19 -4.55 -3.78
N GLN A 293 12.47 -3.62 -2.90
CA GLN A 293 13.71 -3.47 -2.16
C GLN A 293 13.40 -3.44 -0.66
N THR A 294 14.35 -3.82 0.16
CA THR A 294 14.19 -3.82 1.62
C THR A 294 15.09 -2.78 2.28
N SER A 295 14.65 -2.27 3.42
CA SER A 295 15.38 -1.30 4.22
C SER A 295 15.16 -1.55 5.71
N ARG A 296 16.20 -1.39 6.53
CA ARG A 296 16.07 -1.43 7.98
C ARG A 296 15.70 -0.07 8.59
N ASP A 297 15.93 1.00 7.87
CA ASP A 297 15.93 2.36 8.41
C ASP A 297 15.18 3.39 7.55
N LEU A 298 14.61 3.00 6.42
CA LEU A 298 13.98 3.85 5.40
C LEU A 298 14.94 4.87 4.78
N LYS A 299 16.26 4.65 4.89
CA LYS A 299 17.29 5.51 4.30
C LYS A 299 18.20 4.73 3.36
N THR A 300 18.55 3.51 3.75
CA THR A 300 19.40 2.61 2.99
C THR A 300 18.58 1.44 2.49
N PHE A 301 18.52 1.27 1.20
CA PHE A 301 17.77 0.19 0.55
C PHE A 301 18.72 -0.80 -0.10
N THR A 302 18.29 -2.05 -0.20
CA THR A 302 19.01 -3.09 -0.96
C THR A 302 19.20 -2.62 -2.39
N GLN A 303 20.41 -2.74 -2.92
CA GLN A 303 20.72 -2.20 -4.26
C GLN A 303 20.02 -2.96 -5.38
N LYS A 304 19.99 -4.30 -5.28
CA LYS A 304 19.36 -5.15 -6.29
C LYS A 304 17.91 -5.44 -5.90
N PRO A 305 16.94 -4.99 -6.71
CA PRO A 305 15.54 -5.34 -6.50
C PRO A 305 15.31 -6.84 -6.63
N GLN A 306 14.26 -7.31 -5.96
CA GLN A 306 13.74 -8.67 -6.06
C GLN A 306 12.33 -8.62 -6.63
N SER A 307 11.93 -9.67 -7.35
CA SER A 307 10.56 -9.81 -7.84
C SER A 307 9.71 -10.58 -6.84
N PHE A 308 8.43 -10.22 -6.73
CA PHE A 308 7.46 -11.04 -6.03
C PHE A 308 7.18 -12.34 -6.81
N ARG A 309 7.01 -13.43 -6.09
CA ARG A 309 6.47 -14.67 -6.68
C ARG A 309 4.95 -14.60 -6.62
N LYS A 310 4.32 -14.65 -7.79
CA LYS A 310 2.88 -14.44 -7.95
C LYS A 310 2.42 -14.98 -9.30
N ASP A 311 1.16 -15.34 -9.40
CA ASP A 311 0.50 -15.85 -10.59
C ASP A 311 -0.54 -14.89 -11.19
N PHE A 312 -0.48 -13.62 -10.82
CA PHE A 312 -1.34 -12.52 -11.28
C PHE A 312 -0.50 -11.30 -11.66
N PHE A 313 -1.09 -10.31 -12.31
CA PHE A 313 -0.39 -9.15 -12.88
C PHE A 313 -0.82 -7.84 -12.19
N PRO A 314 -0.40 -7.60 -10.94
CA PRO A 314 -0.81 -6.40 -10.23
C PRO A 314 -0.19 -5.17 -10.86
N ARG A 315 -0.98 -4.11 -10.85
CA ARG A 315 -0.54 -2.73 -11.01
C ARG A 315 -0.53 -2.07 -9.65
N HIS A 316 -0.12 -0.80 -9.59
CA HIS A 316 0.01 0.00 -8.39
C HIS A 316 -1.02 -0.35 -7.31
N GLY A 317 -0.54 -0.68 -6.12
CA GLY A 317 -1.36 -1.03 -4.97
C GLY A 317 -0.55 -0.99 -3.69
N THR A 318 -1.18 -1.31 -2.56
CA THR A 318 -0.54 -1.19 -1.25
C THR A 318 -0.81 -2.40 -0.35
N VAL A 319 0.03 -2.55 0.66
CA VAL A 319 0.06 -3.73 1.54
C VAL A 319 -0.13 -3.30 2.99
N ILE A 320 -0.95 -4.06 3.71
CA ILE A 320 -1.04 -3.97 5.18
C ILE A 320 -0.74 -5.32 5.84
N PRO A 321 -0.16 -5.32 7.06
CA PRO A 321 -0.08 -6.51 7.90
C PRO A 321 -1.48 -6.98 8.33
N ILE A 322 -1.70 -8.30 8.35
CA ILE A 322 -2.96 -8.91 8.81
C ILE A 322 -2.73 -9.99 9.85
N THR A 323 -3.69 -10.13 10.76
CA THR A 323 -3.72 -11.18 11.80
C THR A 323 -4.14 -12.52 11.19
N ALA A 324 -3.95 -13.62 11.94
CA ALA A 324 -4.41 -14.94 11.54
C ALA A 324 -5.93 -14.98 11.31
N ASN A 325 -6.71 -14.36 12.19
CA ASN A 325 -8.16 -14.32 12.08
C ASN A 325 -8.64 -13.54 10.85
N GLU A 326 -7.95 -12.47 10.48
CA GLU A 326 -8.26 -11.71 9.27
C GLU A 326 -7.92 -12.51 8.02
N MET A 327 -6.79 -13.20 8.00
CA MET A 327 -6.40 -14.08 6.89
C MET A 327 -7.42 -15.21 6.71
N GLU A 328 -7.81 -15.87 7.79
CA GLU A 328 -8.84 -16.93 7.76
C GLU A 328 -10.17 -16.40 7.24
N ARG A 329 -10.61 -15.22 7.70
CA ARG A 329 -11.86 -14.59 7.24
C ARG A 329 -11.82 -14.29 5.74
N LEU A 330 -10.71 -13.74 5.25
CA LEU A 330 -10.51 -13.46 3.83
C LEU A 330 -10.55 -14.74 2.98
N GLN A 331 -9.85 -15.79 3.44
CA GLN A 331 -9.86 -17.10 2.77
C GLN A 331 -11.24 -17.75 2.76
N LYS A 332 -11.97 -17.66 3.88
CA LYS A 332 -13.34 -18.17 3.98
C LYS A 332 -14.29 -17.45 3.02
N GLN A 333 -14.12 -16.14 2.83
CA GLN A 333 -14.97 -15.33 1.97
C GLN A 333 -14.71 -15.57 0.49
N TRP A 334 -13.43 -15.62 0.07
CA TRP A 334 -13.05 -15.61 -1.33
C TRP A 334 -12.37 -16.91 -1.81
N GLY A 335 -12.37 -17.93 -0.96
CA GLY A 335 -11.89 -19.25 -1.29
C GLY A 335 -10.47 -19.52 -0.89
N TYR A 336 -10.02 -20.71 -1.22
CA TYR A 336 -8.73 -21.26 -0.87
C TYR A 336 -7.62 -20.63 -1.70
N VAL A 337 -6.52 -20.29 -1.03
CA VAL A 337 -5.28 -19.83 -1.67
C VAL A 337 -4.27 -20.97 -1.59
N MET A 338 -3.78 -21.43 -2.74
CA MET A 338 -2.76 -22.47 -2.78
C MET A 338 -1.41 -21.97 -2.31
N GLU A 339 -0.71 -22.83 -1.60
CA GLU A 339 0.71 -22.66 -1.37
C GLU A 339 1.48 -23.06 -2.64
N HIS A 340 2.50 -22.28 -3.03
CA HIS A 340 3.36 -22.58 -4.18
C HIS A 340 4.19 -23.86 -4.01
N GLU A 341 4.24 -24.41 -2.81
CA GLU A 341 4.88 -25.68 -2.52
C GLU A 341 3.93 -26.86 -2.76
N TYR A 342 3.57 -27.02 -3.99
CA TYR A 342 2.97 -28.28 -4.39
C TYR A 342 4.09 -29.26 -4.80
N THR A 343 4.51 -30.07 -3.86
CA THR A 343 5.31 -31.26 -4.20
C THR A 343 4.35 -32.33 -4.71
N ALA A 344 4.10 -32.31 -6.01
CA ALA A 344 3.30 -33.35 -6.65
C ALA A 344 3.96 -34.70 -6.46
N LYS A 345 3.45 -35.51 -5.56
CA LYS A 345 3.69 -36.95 -5.56
C LYS A 345 2.67 -37.59 -6.50
N GLY A 346 2.85 -37.42 -7.80
CA GLY A 346 1.93 -37.94 -8.80
C GLY A 346 1.40 -36.85 -9.73
N ASN A 347 0.51 -37.24 -10.63
CA ASN A 347 -0.14 -36.30 -11.55
C ASN A 347 -1.30 -35.62 -10.83
N PRO A 348 -1.21 -34.34 -10.43
CA PRO A 348 -2.33 -33.65 -9.80
C PRO A 348 -3.38 -33.42 -10.87
N LEU A 349 -4.54 -34.02 -10.70
CA LEU A 349 -5.65 -33.81 -11.62
C LEU A 349 -6.14 -32.35 -11.59
N PHE A 350 -5.97 -31.67 -10.46
CA PHE A 350 -6.37 -30.25 -10.32
C PHE A 350 -5.47 -29.54 -9.31
N THR A 351 -4.84 -28.50 -9.76
CA THR A 351 -4.27 -27.45 -8.92
C THR A 351 -5.07 -26.23 -9.22
N HIS A 352 -6.15 -25.85 -8.63
CA HIS A 352 -6.99 -24.69 -8.96
C HIS A 352 -6.44 -23.75 -10.04
N MET A 353 -5.70 -24.27 -10.96
CA MET A 353 -5.37 -23.60 -12.19
C MET A 353 -6.53 -23.77 -13.16
N HIS A 354 -6.80 -22.76 -13.95
CA HIS A 354 -7.63 -22.89 -15.12
C HIS A 354 -7.04 -24.01 -16.00
N THR A 355 -7.62 -25.21 -15.91
CA THR A 355 -7.40 -26.18 -16.96
C THR A 355 -8.36 -25.81 -18.07
N ALA A 356 -7.84 -25.28 -19.16
CA ALA A 356 -8.60 -25.25 -20.40
C ALA A 356 -8.93 -26.71 -20.72
N ASP A 357 -10.22 -27.04 -20.83
CA ASP A 357 -10.76 -28.35 -21.20
C ASP A 357 -10.23 -29.55 -20.39
N PRO A 358 -10.60 -29.70 -19.12
CA PRO A 358 -10.33 -30.97 -18.45
C PRO A 358 -11.22 -32.07 -19.01
N ALA A 359 -10.78 -32.69 -20.08
CA ALA A 359 -11.38 -33.91 -20.56
C ALA A 359 -10.85 -35.10 -19.75
N ALA A 360 -11.23 -35.18 -18.49
CA ALA A 360 -10.98 -36.36 -17.69
C ALA A 360 -12.11 -37.35 -17.94
N LEU A 361 -11.92 -38.25 -18.87
CA LEU A 361 -12.75 -39.42 -19.05
C LEU A 361 -12.33 -40.45 -18.01
N VAL A 362 -13.05 -40.54 -16.92
CA VAL A 362 -13.00 -41.73 -16.05
C VAL A 362 -13.80 -42.81 -16.74
N LYS A 363 -13.12 -43.73 -17.39
CA LYS A 363 -13.71 -44.97 -17.84
C LYS A 363 -13.73 -45.92 -16.66
N ASN A 364 -14.90 -46.27 -16.14
CA ASN A 364 -15.11 -47.36 -15.21
C ASN A 364 -14.73 -48.71 -15.86
#